data_67f14466ae85cd0cc2d0731e50797c57
#
_entry.id   67f14466ae85cd0cc2d0731e50797c57
#
_cell.length_a   1.000
_cell.length_b   1.000
_cell.length_c   1.000
_cell.angle_alpha   90.00
_cell.angle_beta   90.00
_cell.angle_gamma   90.00
#
_symmetry.space_group_name_H-M   'P 1'
#
loop_
_entity.id
_entity.type
_entity.pdbx_description
1 polymer ?
#
loop_
_entity_poly.entity_id
_entity_poly.type
_entity_poly.pdbx_seq_one_letter_code
_entity_poly.pdbx_strand_id
1 'polypeptide(L)'
;QRQMCIRDRDFPDAISDEMFCRIVAVTRIAVPYTGMIISTRESEAVRRRVLELGVSQISGGSRTSVGGYAVPEAKEEDSSQFDVSDRRTLDEVVSWLLDLGHIPSFCTACYREGRTGDRFMSLVKRGQIANCCQPNALMTLKEYLEDYASSETKEKGMRLIREEMEHIPNPKIRAIAERNLQEIGEGKRDFRF
;
A
#
# COMPACT_ATOMS: atom_id res chain seq x y z
N GLN A 1 -16.99 -6.44 9.44
CA GLN A 1 -15.89 -6.41 10.42
C GLN A 1 -15.78 -7.79 11.03
N ARG A 2 -14.63 -8.43 10.85
CA ARG A 2 -14.44 -9.84 11.17
C ARG A 2 -14.14 -10.09 12.65
N GLN A 3 -13.45 -9.18 13.30
CA GLN A 3 -13.19 -9.16 14.74
C GLN A 3 -13.06 -7.70 15.20
N MET A 4 -13.78 -7.31 16.22
CA MET A 4 -13.77 -5.92 16.69
C MET A 4 -13.11 -5.71 18.04
N CYS A 5 -13.06 -6.71 18.92
CA CYS A 5 -12.52 -6.57 20.27
C CYS A 5 -11.70 -7.81 20.68
N ILE A 6 -10.64 -7.60 21.43
CA ILE A 6 -9.81 -8.69 22.01
C ILE A 6 -10.60 -9.61 22.93
N ARG A 7 -11.67 -9.10 23.55
CA ARG A 7 -12.50 -9.87 24.50
C ARG A 7 -13.47 -10.84 23.83
N ASP A 8 -13.77 -10.66 22.54
CA ASP A 8 -14.76 -11.44 21.80
C ASP A 8 -14.06 -12.47 20.90
N ARG A 9 -13.35 -13.43 21.50
CA ARG A 9 -12.61 -14.47 20.77
C ARG A 9 -13.49 -15.56 20.17
N ASP A 10 -14.68 -15.77 20.72
CA ASP A 10 -15.64 -16.79 20.28
C ASP A 10 -16.83 -16.15 19.58
N PHE A 11 -16.72 -15.96 18.27
CA PHE A 11 -17.85 -15.56 17.42
C PHE A 11 -18.45 -16.81 16.81
N PRO A 12 -19.69 -17.19 17.20
CA PRO A 12 -20.38 -18.34 16.59
C PRO A 12 -20.58 -18.18 15.09
N ASP A 13 -20.63 -16.94 14.61
CA ASP A 13 -20.87 -16.59 13.19
C ASP A 13 -19.60 -16.08 12.46
N ALA A 14 -18.40 -16.42 12.95
CA ALA A 14 -17.16 -16.01 12.30
C ALA A 14 -17.04 -16.66 10.91
N ILE A 15 -16.82 -15.83 9.89
CA ILE A 15 -16.57 -16.33 8.54
C ILE A 15 -15.13 -16.85 8.41
N SER A 16 -14.97 -17.95 7.67
CA SER A 16 -13.65 -18.52 7.38
C SER A 16 -12.82 -17.60 6.45
N ASP A 17 -11.51 -17.78 6.44
CA ASP A 17 -10.57 -17.09 5.54
C ASP A 17 -10.95 -17.29 4.07
N GLU A 18 -11.38 -18.51 3.73
CA GLU A 18 -11.85 -18.83 2.38
C GLU A 18 -13.10 -18.05 2.01
N MET A 19 -14.10 -18.00 2.90
CA MET A 19 -15.32 -17.23 2.66
C MET A 19 -15.02 -15.74 2.55
N PHE A 20 -14.14 -15.22 3.39
CA PHE A 20 -13.67 -13.81 3.32
C PHE A 20 -13.04 -13.52 1.96
N CYS A 21 -12.12 -14.36 1.48
CA CYS A 21 -11.51 -14.20 0.16
C CYS A 21 -12.53 -14.26 -0.99
N ARG A 22 -13.54 -15.13 -0.89
CA ARG A 22 -14.64 -15.18 -1.87
C ARG A 22 -15.45 -13.89 -1.88
N ILE A 23 -15.76 -13.33 -0.71
CA ILE A 23 -16.46 -12.04 -0.59
C ILE A 23 -15.64 -10.93 -1.25
N VAL A 24 -14.32 -10.88 -1.01
CA VAL A 24 -13.42 -9.91 -1.64
C VAL A 24 -13.46 -10.06 -3.16
N ALA A 25 -13.35 -11.27 -3.69
CA ALA A 25 -13.37 -11.53 -5.14
C ALA A 25 -14.70 -11.09 -5.77
N VAL A 26 -15.85 -11.47 -5.18
CA VAL A 26 -17.17 -11.06 -5.64
C VAL A 26 -17.33 -9.54 -5.60
N THR A 27 -16.87 -8.90 -4.52
CA THR A 27 -16.92 -7.44 -4.38
C THR A 27 -16.08 -6.76 -5.46
N ARG A 28 -14.89 -7.28 -5.77
CA ARG A 28 -14.04 -6.75 -6.85
C ARG A 28 -14.71 -6.84 -8.22
N ILE A 29 -15.40 -7.93 -8.51
CA ILE A 29 -16.14 -8.10 -9.76
C ILE A 29 -17.36 -7.15 -9.81
N ALA A 30 -18.09 -7.03 -8.71
CA ALA A 30 -19.30 -6.21 -8.65
C ALA A 30 -18.99 -4.68 -8.75
N VAL A 31 -17.88 -4.23 -8.16
CA VAL A 31 -17.48 -2.82 -8.12
C VAL A 31 -16.01 -2.64 -8.53
N PRO A 32 -15.66 -2.85 -9.81
CA PRO A 32 -14.29 -3.03 -10.28
C PRO A 32 -13.38 -1.80 -10.09
N TYR A 33 -13.94 -0.61 -9.99
CA TYR A 33 -13.17 0.64 -9.84
C TYR A 33 -13.09 1.16 -8.40
N THR A 34 -13.77 0.51 -7.45
CA THR A 34 -13.75 0.95 -6.05
C THR A 34 -12.45 0.51 -5.37
N GLY A 35 -11.79 1.45 -4.66
CA GLY A 35 -10.67 1.10 -3.80
C GLY A 35 -11.12 0.18 -2.66
N MET A 36 -10.38 -0.89 -2.43
CA MET A 36 -10.58 -1.81 -1.31
C MET A 36 -9.34 -1.81 -0.43
N ILE A 37 -9.54 -1.66 0.87
CA ILE A 37 -8.46 -1.66 1.86
C ILE A 37 -8.52 -2.92 2.71
N ILE A 38 -7.35 -3.52 2.96
CA ILE A 38 -7.16 -4.59 3.94
C ILE A 38 -6.36 -4.08 5.15
N SER A 39 -6.84 -4.37 6.34
CA SER A 39 -6.21 -3.94 7.58
C SER A 39 -5.20 -4.97 8.12
N THR A 40 -4.41 -4.56 9.11
CA THR A 40 -3.49 -5.41 9.87
C THR A 40 -4.18 -6.43 10.79
N ARG A 41 -5.50 -6.43 10.87
CA ARG A 41 -6.28 -7.44 11.61
C ARG A 41 -6.25 -8.81 10.95
N GLU A 42 -6.08 -8.85 9.63
CA GLU A 42 -5.97 -10.09 8.89
C GLU A 42 -4.53 -10.61 8.91
N SER A 43 -4.41 -11.95 8.90
CA SER A 43 -3.11 -12.61 8.81
C SER A 43 -2.37 -12.29 7.52
N GLU A 44 -1.05 -12.43 7.52
CA GLU A 44 -0.23 -12.24 6.33
C GLU A 44 -0.71 -13.10 5.14
N ALA A 45 -1.07 -14.36 5.40
CA ALA A 45 -1.55 -15.28 4.38
C ALA A 45 -2.84 -14.79 3.72
N VAL A 46 -3.81 -14.31 4.52
CA VAL A 46 -5.05 -13.72 4.01
C VAL A 46 -4.76 -12.43 3.24
N ARG A 47 -3.91 -11.56 3.79
CA ARG A 47 -3.53 -10.28 3.14
C ARG A 47 -2.89 -10.51 1.78
N ARG A 48 -1.96 -11.46 1.68
CA ARG A 48 -1.36 -11.87 0.40
C ARG A 48 -2.41 -12.30 -0.61
N ARG A 49 -3.30 -13.21 -0.20
CA ARG A 49 -4.33 -13.76 -1.09
C ARG A 49 -5.31 -12.70 -1.59
N VAL A 50 -5.71 -11.76 -0.74
CA VAL A 50 -6.65 -10.69 -1.17
C VAL A 50 -5.99 -9.61 -2.03
N LEU A 51 -4.67 -9.40 -1.93
CA LEU A 51 -3.93 -8.58 -2.90
C LEU A 51 -4.01 -9.18 -4.30
N GLU A 52 -3.84 -10.49 -4.44
CA GLU A 52 -4.00 -11.21 -5.72
C GLU A 52 -5.44 -11.11 -6.26
N LEU A 53 -6.43 -10.95 -5.38
CA LEU A 53 -7.84 -10.75 -5.73
C LEU A 53 -8.20 -9.27 -6.01
N GLY A 54 -7.21 -8.38 -6.00
CA GLY A 54 -7.38 -6.99 -6.41
C GLY A 54 -7.69 -6.01 -5.28
N VAL A 55 -7.38 -6.34 -4.03
CA VAL A 55 -7.29 -5.31 -2.97
C VAL A 55 -6.19 -4.34 -3.35
N SER A 56 -6.50 -3.04 -3.31
CA SER A 56 -5.64 -1.97 -3.83
C SER A 56 -5.00 -1.10 -2.75
N GLN A 57 -5.41 -1.27 -1.50
CA GLN A 57 -4.89 -0.50 -0.37
C GLN A 57 -4.60 -1.44 0.80
N ILE A 58 -3.52 -1.17 1.52
CA ILE A 58 -3.08 -2.01 2.63
C ILE A 58 -2.61 -1.15 3.80
N SER A 59 -2.97 -1.54 5.02
CA SER A 59 -2.43 -0.94 6.23
C SER A 59 -1.11 -1.61 6.61
N GLY A 60 -0.14 -0.86 7.12
CA GLY A 60 1.12 -1.38 7.62
C GLY A 60 1.54 -0.66 8.90
N GLY A 61 2.28 -1.33 9.78
CA GLY A 61 2.83 -0.75 11.01
C GLY A 61 1.78 -0.27 12.01
N SER A 62 0.57 -0.85 12.00
CA SER A 62 -0.53 -0.40 12.87
C SER A 62 -0.25 -0.71 14.34
N ARG A 63 -0.49 0.28 15.21
CA ARG A 63 -0.42 0.18 16.67
C ARG A 63 -1.77 0.56 17.25
N THR A 64 -2.34 -0.27 18.11
CA THR A 64 -3.68 -0.07 18.68
C THR A 64 -3.66 0.23 20.19
N SER A 65 -2.49 0.19 20.80
CA SER A 65 -2.28 0.59 22.21
C SER A 65 -2.24 2.12 22.33
N VAL A 66 -2.63 2.63 23.49
CA VAL A 66 -2.53 4.06 23.80
C VAL A 66 -1.06 4.48 23.80
N GLY A 67 -0.71 5.47 22.99
CA GLY A 67 0.68 5.92 22.82
C GLY A 67 1.59 4.98 22.03
N GLY A 68 1.06 3.92 21.42
CA GLY A 68 1.83 2.87 20.75
C GLY A 68 2.76 3.34 19.62
N TYR A 69 2.50 4.50 19.03
CA TYR A 69 3.39 5.12 18.04
C TYR A 69 4.52 5.96 18.66
N ALA A 70 4.37 6.37 19.92
CA ALA A 70 5.36 7.20 20.61
C ALA A 70 6.40 6.37 21.37
N VAL A 71 6.05 5.14 21.77
CA VAL A 71 6.90 4.23 22.54
C VAL A 71 7.02 2.90 21.81
N PRO A 72 8.12 2.67 21.05
CA PRO A 72 8.26 1.47 20.20
C PRO A 72 8.18 0.13 20.94
N GLU A 73 8.51 0.10 22.23
CA GLU A 73 8.60 -1.11 23.04
C GLU A 73 7.59 -1.16 24.20
N ALA A 74 6.54 -0.33 24.20
CA ALA A 74 5.51 -0.43 25.21
C ALA A 74 4.88 -1.82 25.16
N LYS A 75 4.91 -2.53 26.32
CA LYS A 75 4.25 -3.82 26.49
C LYS A 75 2.78 -3.69 26.09
N GLU A 76 2.46 -4.22 24.92
CA GLU A 76 1.15 -4.09 24.26
C GLU A 76 0.01 -4.81 24.99
N GLU A 77 0.29 -5.52 26.08
CA GLU A 77 -0.60 -6.58 26.58
C GLU A 77 -1.90 -6.09 27.21
N ASP A 78 -1.98 -4.87 27.75
CA ASP A 78 -3.16 -4.46 28.52
C ASP A 78 -3.95 -3.26 28.01
N SER A 79 -3.47 -2.53 27.01
CA SER A 79 -4.12 -1.30 26.50
C SER A 79 -4.59 -1.37 25.06
N SER A 80 -4.40 -2.49 24.39
CA SER A 80 -4.79 -2.67 22.99
C SER A 80 -6.31 -2.79 22.86
N GLN A 81 -6.93 -1.91 22.08
CA GLN A 81 -8.37 -1.93 21.82
C GLN A 81 -8.79 -3.00 20.80
N PHE A 82 -7.87 -3.40 19.94
CA PHE A 82 -8.13 -4.31 18.83
C PHE A 82 -6.99 -5.30 18.67
N ASP A 83 -7.33 -6.53 18.32
CA ASP A 83 -6.34 -7.52 17.96
C ASP A 83 -5.72 -7.19 16.58
N VAL A 84 -4.38 -7.22 16.52
CA VAL A 84 -3.60 -6.98 15.31
C VAL A 84 -2.84 -8.26 15.00
N SER A 85 -3.27 -8.96 13.95
CA SER A 85 -2.64 -10.21 13.51
C SER A 85 -1.30 -9.99 12.81
N ASP A 86 -1.20 -8.88 12.04
CA ASP A 86 0.04 -8.48 11.39
C ASP A 86 0.70 -7.34 12.14
N ARG A 87 1.75 -7.66 12.90
CA ARG A 87 2.49 -6.73 13.78
C ARG A 87 3.76 -6.19 13.14
N ARG A 88 4.00 -6.49 11.88
CA ARG A 88 5.18 -6.03 11.15
C ARG A 88 5.25 -4.50 11.14
N THR A 89 6.46 -3.97 11.18
CA THR A 89 6.74 -2.56 10.96
C THR A 89 6.34 -2.14 9.55
N LEU A 90 6.26 -0.84 9.28
CA LEU A 90 5.98 -0.35 7.93
C LEU A 90 7.05 -0.81 6.94
N ASP A 91 8.33 -0.79 7.32
CA ASP A 91 9.43 -1.22 6.46
C ASP A 91 9.35 -2.72 6.10
N GLU A 92 9.04 -3.58 7.07
CA GLU A 92 8.83 -5.01 6.81
C GLU A 92 7.64 -5.26 5.87
N VAL A 93 6.55 -4.50 6.00
CA VAL A 93 5.40 -4.60 5.09
C VAL A 93 5.76 -4.10 3.69
N VAL A 94 6.52 -3.01 3.58
CA VAL A 94 7.03 -2.50 2.29
C VAL A 94 7.94 -3.53 1.65
N SER A 95 8.93 -4.07 2.38
CA SER A 95 9.84 -5.12 1.89
C SER A 95 9.07 -6.33 1.36
N TRP A 96 8.08 -6.81 2.12
CA TRP A 96 7.22 -7.91 1.73
C TRP A 96 6.40 -7.62 0.44
N LEU A 97 5.87 -6.41 0.28
CA LEU A 97 5.17 -6.02 -0.95
C LEU A 97 6.11 -6.00 -2.16
N LEU A 98 7.34 -5.54 -1.99
CA LEU A 98 8.37 -5.56 -3.02
C LEU A 98 8.72 -6.99 -3.44
N ASP A 99 8.82 -7.92 -2.48
CA ASP A 99 9.05 -9.35 -2.76
C ASP A 99 7.88 -10.00 -3.54
N LEU A 100 6.66 -9.49 -3.36
CA LEU A 100 5.47 -9.90 -4.12
C LEU A 100 5.35 -9.21 -5.49
N GLY A 101 6.28 -8.33 -5.86
CA GLY A 101 6.24 -7.57 -7.10
C GLY A 101 5.21 -6.43 -7.11
N HIS A 102 4.76 -5.98 -5.94
CA HIS A 102 3.87 -4.82 -5.84
C HIS A 102 4.66 -3.53 -5.59
N ILE A 103 4.20 -2.43 -6.19
CA ILE A 103 4.75 -1.09 -5.96
C ILE A 103 3.98 -0.42 -4.81
N PRO A 104 4.55 -0.31 -3.59
CA PRO A 104 3.96 0.50 -2.53
C PRO A 104 3.95 1.97 -2.94
N SER A 105 2.76 2.57 -3.05
CA SER A 105 2.61 3.97 -3.45
C SER A 105 2.17 4.82 -2.27
N PHE A 106 2.91 5.88 -1.98
CA PHE A 106 2.59 6.91 -1.00
C PHE A 106 2.04 8.18 -1.65
N CYS A 107 1.63 8.11 -2.92
CA CYS A 107 1.20 9.23 -3.72
C CYS A 107 -0.11 9.87 -3.22
N THR A 108 -0.10 11.18 -3.04
CA THR A 108 -1.26 12.02 -2.72
C THR A 108 -1.62 13.02 -3.82
N ALA A 109 -1.01 12.93 -5.00
CA ALA A 109 -1.14 13.90 -6.08
C ALA A 109 -2.59 14.17 -6.47
N CYS A 110 -3.43 13.14 -6.57
CA CYS A 110 -4.83 13.31 -6.97
C CYS A 110 -5.62 14.18 -5.99
N TYR A 111 -5.40 14.05 -4.69
CA TYR A 111 -6.05 14.91 -3.68
C TYR A 111 -5.56 16.35 -3.79
N ARG A 112 -4.26 16.55 -3.97
CA ARG A 112 -3.64 17.88 -4.05
C ARG A 112 -4.02 18.63 -5.33
N GLU A 113 -4.25 17.91 -6.43
CA GLU A 113 -4.63 18.47 -7.73
C GLU A 113 -6.16 18.48 -7.96
N GLY A 114 -6.96 18.17 -6.95
CA GLY A 114 -8.43 18.13 -7.06
C GLY A 114 -8.93 17.08 -8.07
N ARG A 115 -8.13 16.03 -8.33
CA ARG A 115 -8.49 14.91 -9.22
C ARG A 115 -9.20 13.82 -8.41
N THR A 116 -10.44 14.10 -7.98
CA THR A 116 -11.28 13.19 -7.20
C THR A 116 -12.61 12.91 -7.89
N GLY A 117 -13.38 11.93 -7.43
CA GLY A 117 -14.69 11.59 -7.96
C GLY A 117 -14.66 11.30 -9.47
N ASP A 118 -15.58 11.90 -10.22
CA ASP A 118 -15.74 11.67 -11.67
C ASP A 118 -14.49 12.08 -12.48
N ARG A 119 -13.78 13.11 -12.03
CA ARG A 119 -12.53 13.52 -12.69
C ARG A 119 -11.47 12.44 -12.59
N PHE A 120 -11.30 11.83 -11.43
CA PHE A 120 -10.40 10.69 -11.24
C PHE A 120 -10.87 9.48 -12.06
N MET A 121 -12.16 9.13 -11.98
CA MET A 121 -12.72 8.01 -12.71
C MET A 121 -12.57 8.15 -14.24
N SER A 122 -12.64 9.37 -14.76
CA SER A 122 -12.39 9.64 -16.18
C SER A 122 -10.95 9.31 -16.58
N LEU A 123 -9.96 9.61 -15.73
CA LEU A 123 -8.55 9.26 -15.98
C LEU A 123 -8.34 7.74 -15.94
N VAL A 124 -8.95 7.05 -14.96
CA VAL A 124 -8.91 5.58 -14.84
C VAL A 124 -9.45 4.92 -16.09
N LYS A 125 -10.67 5.28 -16.51
CA LYS A 125 -11.36 4.69 -17.67
C LYS A 125 -10.63 4.92 -18.99
N ARG A 126 -9.86 6.02 -19.10
CA ARG A 126 -9.07 6.34 -20.30
C ARG A 126 -7.66 5.72 -20.28
N GLY A 127 -7.29 4.94 -19.26
CA GLY A 127 -5.98 4.33 -19.16
C GLY A 127 -4.83 5.30 -18.86
N GLN A 128 -5.12 6.55 -18.46
CA GLN A 128 -4.09 7.55 -18.13
C GLN A 128 -3.32 7.24 -16.85
N ILE A 129 -3.75 6.27 -16.07
CA ILE A 129 -3.09 5.82 -14.85
C ILE A 129 -1.63 5.42 -15.12
N ALA A 130 -1.35 4.73 -16.22
CA ALA A 130 0.01 4.33 -16.56
C ALA A 130 0.97 5.52 -16.82
N ASN A 131 0.42 6.68 -17.18
CA ASN A 131 1.21 7.89 -17.46
C ASN A 131 1.30 8.88 -16.27
N CYS A 132 0.51 8.70 -15.22
CA CYS A 132 0.59 9.57 -14.04
C CYS A 132 0.71 8.78 -12.73
N CYS A 133 -0.12 7.77 -12.51
CA CYS A 133 -0.10 7.02 -11.24
C CYS A 133 1.14 6.13 -11.12
N GLN A 134 1.56 5.44 -12.19
CA GLN A 134 2.74 4.61 -12.13
C GLN A 134 4.01 5.42 -11.87
N PRO A 135 4.36 6.48 -12.63
CA PRO A 135 5.54 7.28 -12.30
C PRO A 135 5.45 7.96 -10.92
N ASN A 136 4.26 8.42 -10.50
CA ASN A 136 4.09 8.96 -9.16
C ASN A 136 4.32 7.89 -8.07
N ALA A 137 3.88 6.66 -8.28
CA ALA A 137 4.13 5.57 -7.35
C ALA A 137 5.63 5.28 -7.20
N LEU A 138 6.36 5.22 -8.32
CA LEU A 138 7.81 4.99 -8.33
C LEU A 138 8.58 6.13 -7.66
N MET A 139 8.20 7.39 -7.89
CA MET A 139 8.83 8.55 -7.26
C MET A 139 8.58 8.56 -5.75
N THR A 140 7.34 8.35 -5.30
CA THR A 140 7.04 8.32 -3.86
C THR A 140 7.63 7.10 -3.16
N LEU A 141 7.74 5.95 -3.83
CA LEU A 141 8.51 4.81 -3.34
C LEU A 141 9.99 5.19 -3.18
N LYS A 142 10.60 5.82 -4.20
CA LYS A 142 12.00 6.27 -4.11
C LYS A 142 12.24 7.22 -2.94
N GLU A 143 11.35 8.18 -2.70
CA GLU A 143 11.42 9.06 -1.53
C GLU A 143 11.41 8.27 -0.23
N TYR A 144 10.48 7.30 -0.09
CA TYR A 144 10.45 6.41 1.07
C TYR A 144 11.75 5.61 1.25
N LEU A 145 12.30 5.06 0.15
CA LEU A 145 13.54 4.28 0.18
C LEU A 145 14.76 5.11 0.60
N GLU A 146 14.79 6.40 0.26
CA GLU A 146 15.89 7.30 0.66
C GLU A 146 15.79 7.72 2.14
N ASP A 147 14.56 7.95 2.63
CA ASP A 147 14.36 8.63 3.90
C ASP A 147 14.12 7.66 5.07
N TYR A 148 13.54 6.48 4.81
CA TYR A 148 13.01 5.64 5.89
C TYR A 148 13.37 4.16 5.80
N ALA A 149 13.73 3.66 4.63
CA ALA A 149 13.89 2.22 4.43
C ALA A 149 15.21 1.69 5.00
N SER A 150 15.18 0.45 5.45
CA SER A 150 16.39 -0.34 5.69
C SER A 150 17.18 -0.57 4.41
N SER A 151 18.47 -0.90 4.53
CA SER A 151 19.32 -1.17 3.37
C SER A 151 18.79 -2.29 2.49
N GLU A 152 18.22 -3.34 3.09
CA GLU A 152 17.63 -4.46 2.38
C GLU A 152 16.39 -4.02 1.58
N THR A 153 15.45 -3.32 2.22
CA THR A 153 14.25 -2.79 1.57
C THR A 153 14.61 -1.83 0.44
N LYS A 154 15.62 -0.98 0.66
CA LYS A 154 16.12 -0.04 -0.35
C LYS A 154 16.65 -0.76 -1.57
N GLU A 155 17.46 -1.81 -1.41
CA GLU A 155 17.98 -2.60 -2.53
C GLU A 155 16.87 -3.23 -3.36
N LYS A 156 15.89 -3.89 -2.70
CA LYS A 156 14.71 -4.49 -3.34
C LYS A 156 13.90 -3.45 -4.12
N GLY A 157 13.58 -2.32 -3.47
CA GLY A 157 12.81 -1.25 -4.09
C GLY A 157 13.50 -0.60 -5.28
N MET A 158 14.81 -0.37 -5.20
CA MET A 158 15.60 0.17 -6.31
C MET A 158 15.65 -0.77 -7.53
N ARG A 159 15.65 -2.07 -7.30
CA ARG A 159 15.54 -3.06 -8.39
C ARG A 159 14.17 -2.97 -9.05
N LEU A 160 13.09 -3.01 -8.27
CA LEU A 160 11.73 -2.92 -8.78
C LEU A 160 11.48 -1.60 -9.53
N ILE A 161 11.97 -0.47 -9.03
CA ILE A 161 11.87 0.82 -9.71
C ILE A 161 12.50 0.75 -11.10
N ARG A 162 13.69 0.17 -11.25
CA ARG A 162 14.35 0.04 -12.56
C ARG A 162 13.53 -0.81 -13.53
N GLU A 163 13.00 -1.94 -13.08
CA GLU A 163 12.17 -2.84 -13.88
C GLU A 163 10.86 -2.14 -14.31
N GLU A 164 10.19 -1.46 -13.40
CA GLU A 164 8.89 -0.83 -13.64
C GLU A 164 8.97 0.48 -14.46
N MET A 165 10.11 1.14 -14.47
CA MET A 165 10.33 2.31 -15.35
C MET A 165 10.17 1.95 -16.82
N GLU A 166 10.53 0.73 -17.23
CA GLU A 166 10.37 0.25 -18.61
C GLU A 166 8.90 0.09 -19.02
N HIS A 167 8.01 -0.08 -18.06
CA HIS A 167 6.57 -0.25 -18.28
C HIS A 167 5.81 1.08 -18.44
N ILE A 168 6.46 2.24 -18.27
CA ILE A 168 5.83 3.55 -18.54
C ILE A 168 5.68 3.72 -20.06
N PRO A 169 4.44 3.80 -20.60
CA PRO A 169 4.22 3.71 -22.06
C PRO A 169 4.74 4.93 -22.81
N ASN A 170 4.62 6.12 -22.22
CA ASN A 170 4.99 7.38 -22.87
C ASN A 170 6.47 7.70 -22.62
N PRO A 171 7.33 7.73 -23.68
CA PRO A 171 8.76 7.97 -23.51
C PRO A 171 9.09 9.35 -22.94
N LYS A 172 8.26 10.38 -23.19
CA LYS A 172 8.46 11.71 -22.60
C LYS A 172 8.20 11.70 -21.10
N ILE A 173 7.15 10.99 -20.66
CA ILE A 173 6.84 10.82 -19.24
C ILE A 173 7.94 10.02 -18.56
N ARG A 174 8.43 8.93 -19.20
CA ARG A 174 9.54 8.12 -18.70
C ARG A 174 10.79 8.97 -18.47
N ALA A 175 11.20 9.76 -19.46
CA ALA A 175 12.38 10.63 -19.34
C ALA A 175 12.26 11.68 -18.23
N ILE A 176 11.05 12.23 -18.01
CA ILE A 176 10.80 13.14 -16.88
C ILE A 176 10.90 12.39 -15.55
N ALA A 177 10.30 11.20 -15.46
CA ALA A 177 10.36 10.36 -14.24
C ALA A 177 11.80 9.94 -13.91
N GLU A 178 12.61 9.55 -14.90
CA GLU A 178 14.04 9.24 -14.72
C GLU A 178 14.81 10.40 -14.10
N ARG A 179 14.65 11.59 -14.67
CA ARG A 179 15.28 12.80 -14.12
C ARG A 179 14.83 13.07 -12.68
N ASN A 180 13.52 12.99 -12.42
CA ASN A 180 12.98 13.22 -11.10
C ASN A 180 13.49 12.18 -10.07
N LEU A 181 13.60 10.91 -10.46
CA LEU A 181 14.17 9.86 -9.63
C LEU A 181 15.65 10.12 -9.29
N GLN A 182 16.42 10.65 -10.24
CA GLN A 182 17.80 11.09 -9.98
C GLN A 182 17.82 12.24 -8.98
N GLU A 183 17.01 13.28 -9.19
CA GLU A 183 16.92 14.44 -8.30
C GLU A 183 16.45 14.07 -6.87
N ILE A 184 15.57 13.04 -6.74
CA ILE A 184 15.20 12.48 -5.43
C ILE A 184 16.42 11.87 -4.74
N GLY A 185 17.28 11.15 -5.47
CA GLY A 185 18.55 10.64 -4.96
C GLY A 185 19.53 11.74 -4.49
N GLU A 186 19.43 12.94 -5.07
CA GLU A 186 20.19 14.14 -4.70
C GLU A 186 19.55 14.94 -3.54
N GLY A 187 18.42 14.45 -2.99
CA GLY A 187 17.75 15.04 -1.82
C GLY A 187 16.52 15.90 -2.13
N LYS A 188 16.13 16.07 -3.40
CA LYS A 188 14.88 16.75 -3.74
C LYS A 188 13.67 15.85 -3.45
N ARG A 189 12.53 16.45 -3.18
CA ARG A 189 11.29 15.77 -2.80
C ARG A 189 10.07 16.42 -3.48
N ASP A 190 8.93 15.74 -3.37
CA ASP A 190 7.61 16.24 -3.74
C ASP A 190 7.39 16.41 -5.25
N PHE A 191 7.96 15.50 -6.03
CA PHE A 191 7.67 15.42 -7.46
C PHE A 191 6.32 14.76 -7.73
N ARG A 192 5.59 15.26 -8.73
CA ARG A 192 4.32 14.68 -9.17
C ARG A 192 3.96 15.03 -10.62
N PHE A 193 3.15 14.18 -11.21
CA PHE A 193 2.50 14.38 -12.51
C PHE A 193 1.03 14.75 -12.34
#